data_51fb408fdbac57c478bceb57c273db04
#
_entry.id   51fb408fdbac57c478bceb57c273db04
#
_cell.length_a   1.000
_cell.length_b   1.000
_cell.length_c   1.000
_cell.angle_alpha   90.00
_cell.angle_beta   90.00
_cell.angle_gamma   90.00
#
_symmetry.space_group_name_H-M   'P 1'
#
loop_
_entity.id
_entity.type
_entity.pdbx_description
1 polymer ?
#
loop_
_entity_poly.entity_id
_entity_poly.type
_entity_poly.pdbx_seq_one_letter_code
_entity_poly.pdbx_strand_id
1 'polypeptide(L)'
;MKKILNFALYDFANSAFTTIIITFIFSTYFAKQIAPNPVLGQSYWGWAIGTTGILVAIIGPILGSYADKKNFTEFFIKLFTIICISLTTLLWFSKPSEKYLLFTLIIVALANFFYELSLIFYNSILKRISKTSDLGKSSGFSFALGYIGGILILIICIKIFIDNDVLPFGLSKENSENIRATSIVVAVWYLIFSIPFLFSLKKKINNKIELSSDNIKKIKDLIWNNGLNNLGKFLIARMLYADGLNAIIVMGGIFAVGVFNLEIKDLLILSILMNVTAFIGAIVGGYANDKFPSKSVIIFSLLGLIISSSIILFVKSQLFFLIFAAINGFFIGPIQSASRVFITKSIDENNQASGFGLFALSGKLTSFIGPLLVSTITYISSSQRIGFSSAIILLLIGLLILLKVKKN
;
A
#
# COMPACT_ATOMS: atom_id res chain seq x y z
N MET A 1 -4.09 17.07 -18.42
CA MET A 1 -2.75 16.89 -17.87
C MET A 1 -2.61 17.39 -16.43
N LYS A 2 -2.85 18.67 -16.12
CA LYS A 2 -2.64 19.23 -14.74
C LYS A 2 -3.37 18.47 -13.62
N LYS A 3 -4.63 18.05 -13.81
CA LYS A 3 -5.39 17.28 -12.80
C LYS A 3 -4.76 15.90 -12.51
N ILE A 4 -4.28 15.21 -13.54
CA ILE A 4 -3.65 13.90 -13.42
C ILE A 4 -2.29 14.05 -12.71
N LEU A 5 -1.52 15.09 -13.05
CA LEU A 5 -0.26 15.37 -12.37
C LEU A 5 -0.47 15.66 -10.88
N ASN A 6 -1.45 16.52 -10.53
CA ASN A 6 -1.77 16.79 -9.13
C ASN A 6 -2.19 15.51 -8.36
N PHE A 7 -2.98 14.66 -9.01
CA PHE A 7 -3.36 13.37 -8.44
C PHE A 7 -2.13 12.46 -8.21
N ALA A 8 -1.25 12.36 -9.20
CA ALA A 8 -0.05 11.54 -9.09
C ALA A 8 0.97 12.10 -8.07
N LEU A 9 1.05 13.42 -7.91
CA LEU A 9 1.84 14.05 -6.85
C LEU A 9 1.35 13.69 -5.44
N TYR A 10 0.08 13.33 -5.28
CA TYR A 10 -0.41 12.84 -4.00
C TYR A 10 0.14 11.44 -3.66
N ASP A 11 0.25 10.52 -4.65
CA ASP A 11 0.92 9.23 -4.46
C ASP A 11 2.43 9.42 -4.19
N PHE A 12 3.08 10.35 -4.89
CA PHE A 12 4.47 10.76 -4.62
C PHE A 12 4.65 11.27 -3.18
N ALA A 13 3.70 12.06 -2.69
CA ALA A 13 3.71 12.63 -1.35
C ALA A 13 3.52 11.56 -0.27
N ASN A 14 2.49 10.73 -0.43
CA ASN A 14 2.07 9.80 0.60
C ASN A 14 2.97 8.56 0.73
N SER A 15 3.72 8.21 -0.32
CA SER A 15 4.68 7.11 -0.30
C SER A 15 5.80 7.30 0.73
N ALA A 16 6.11 8.54 1.10
CA ALA A 16 7.07 8.84 2.17
C ALA A 16 6.65 8.24 3.52
N PHE A 17 5.36 8.31 3.85
CA PHE A 17 4.85 7.78 5.11
C PHE A 17 5.02 6.25 5.18
N THR A 18 4.60 5.53 4.15
CA THR A 18 4.74 4.06 4.13
C THR A 18 6.19 3.62 4.11
N THR A 19 7.03 4.29 3.33
CA THR A 19 8.43 3.91 3.17
C THR A 19 9.24 4.17 4.43
N ILE A 20 9.17 5.38 4.97
CA ILE A 20 10.04 5.79 6.09
C ILE A 20 9.47 5.38 7.43
N ILE A 21 8.17 5.64 7.67
CA ILE A 21 7.56 5.40 8.98
C ILE A 21 7.18 3.94 9.13
N ILE A 22 6.40 3.39 8.20
CA ILE A 22 5.81 2.05 8.37
C ILE A 22 6.82 0.94 8.10
N THR A 23 7.70 1.09 7.08
CA THR A 23 8.46 -0.05 6.57
C THR A 23 9.93 -0.07 7.00
N PHE A 24 10.69 1.02 6.80
CA PHE A 24 12.15 0.90 6.87
C PHE A 24 12.79 1.56 8.09
N ILE A 25 12.65 2.88 8.27
CA ILE A 25 13.48 3.62 9.24
C ILE A 25 12.84 3.62 10.62
N PHE A 26 11.62 4.16 10.74
CA PHE A 26 11.00 4.40 12.03
C PHE A 26 10.54 3.09 12.72
N SER A 27 10.05 2.11 11.95
CA SER A 27 9.72 0.77 12.44
C SER A 27 10.95 0.06 13.03
N THR A 28 12.10 0.15 12.35
CA THR A 28 13.36 -0.42 12.84
C THR A 28 13.86 0.31 14.10
N TYR A 29 13.74 1.65 14.12
CA TYR A 29 14.05 2.47 15.29
C TYR A 29 13.19 2.05 16.50
N PHE A 30 11.88 1.96 16.31
CA PHE A 30 10.97 1.51 17.37
C PHE A 30 11.37 0.15 17.93
N ALA A 31 11.61 -0.83 17.03
CA ALA A 31 11.92 -2.18 17.44
C ALA A 31 13.27 -2.30 18.19
N LYS A 32 14.28 -1.50 17.80
CA LYS A 32 15.64 -1.61 18.37
C LYS A 32 15.90 -0.70 19.56
N GLN A 33 15.21 0.44 19.67
CA GLN A 33 15.57 1.49 20.63
C GLN A 33 14.43 1.92 21.57
N ILE A 34 13.17 1.63 21.25
CA ILE A 34 12.02 1.98 22.08
C ILE A 34 11.45 0.73 22.78
N ALA A 35 11.34 -0.38 22.05
CA ALA A 35 10.82 -1.61 22.59
C ALA A 35 11.84 -2.32 23.50
N PRO A 36 11.40 -3.16 24.46
CA PRO A 36 12.28 -3.89 25.38
C PRO A 36 13.31 -4.79 24.68
N ASN A 37 12.94 -5.34 23.53
CA ASN A 37 13.83 -6.08 22.64
C ASN A 37 13.27 -6.08 21.21
N PRO A 38 14.08 -6.36 20.17
CA PRO A 38 13.66 -6.31 18.78
C PRO A 38 12.50 -7.25 18.43
N VAL A 39 12.39 -8.42 19.08
CA VAL A 39 11.34 -9.42 18.82
C VAL A 39 9.98 -8.88 19.28
N LEU A 40 9.91 -8.39 20.52
CA LEU A 40 8.70 -7.74 21.05
C LEU A 40 8.36 -6.47 20.27
N GLY A 41 9.37 -5.68 19.90
CA GLY A 41 9.18 -4.48 19.10
C GLY A 41 8.53 -4.78 17.75
N GLN A 42 9.00 -5.79 17.05
CA GLN A 42 8.38 -6.23 15.80
C GLN A 42 6.94 -6.71 16.01
N SER A 43 6.68 -7.46 17.09
CA SER A 43 5.34 -7.94 17.41
C SER A 43 4.38 -6.80 17.73
N TYR A 44 4.76 -5.85 18.58
CA TYR A 44 3.94 -4.69 18.93
C TYR A 44 3.65 -3.79 17.72
N TRP A 45 4.66 -3.57 16.86
CA TRP A 45 4.47 -2.83 15.61
C TRP A 45 3.48 -3.53 14.69
N GLY A 46 3.65 -4.84 14.49
CA GLY A 46 2.76 -5.66 13.69
C GLY A 46 1.32 -5.63 14.20
N TRP A 47 1.11 -5.71 15.51
CA TRP A 47 -0.23 -5.61 16.11
C TRP A 47 -0.83 -4.22 15.94
N ALA A 48 -0.05 -3.15 16.11
CA ALA A 48 -0.52 -1.79 15.91
C ALA A 48 -0.99 -1.56 14.46
N ILE A 49 -0.19 -1.98 13.48
CA ILE A 49 -0.55 -1.85 12.06
C ILE A 49 -1.70 -2.81 11.67
N GLY A 50 -1.68 -4.04 12.18
CA GLY A 50 -2.72 -5.03 11.93
C GLY A 50 -4.10 -4.59 12.46
N THR A 51 -4.16 -4.09 13.70
CA THR A 51 -5.41 -3.58 14.27
C THR A 51 -5.97 -2.40 13.50
N THR A 52 -5.11 -1.46 13.05
CA THR A 52 -5.57 -0.36 12.19
C THR A 52 -6.09 -0.86 10.84
N GLY A 53 -5.46 -1.90 10.26
CA GLY A 53 -5.95 -2.55 9.05
C GLY A 53 -7.36 -3.10 9.21
N ILE A 54 -7.65 -3.79 10.31
CA ILE A 54 -8.98 -4.32 10.64
C ILE A 54 -9.99 -3.18 10.81
N LEU A 55 -9.63 -2.13 11.55
CA LEU A 55 -10.50 -0.97 11.74
C LEU A 55 -10.83 -0.28 10.41
N VAL A 56 -9.85 -0.09 9.54
CA VAL A 56 -10.05 0.47 8.19
C VAL A 56 -10.94 -0.43 7.34
N ALA A 57 -10.77 -1.75 7.42
CA ALA A 57 -11.59 -2.72 6.69
C ALA A 57 -13.08 -2.60 7.06
N ILE A 58 -13.38 -2.39 8.35
CA ILE A 58 -14.77 -2.25 8.84
C ILE A 58 -15.32 -0.85 8.58
N ILE A 59 -14.56 0.19 8.93
CA ILE A 59 -15.01 1.59 8.90
C ILE A 59 -14.99 2.16 7.48
N GLY A 60 -14.05 1.73 6.63
CA GLY A 60 -13.85 2.25 5.29
C GLY A 60 -15.08 2.21 4.40
N PRO A 61 -15.77 1.05 4.23
CA PRO A 61 -17.00 0.97 3.44
C PRO A 61 -18.13 1.87 3.98
N ILE A 62 -18.26 1.96 5.31
CA ILE A 62 -19.30 2.75 5.99
C ILE A 62 -19.05 4.24 5.75
N LEU A 63 -17.83 4.72 6.00
CA LEU A 63 -17.44 6.12 5.74
C LEU A 63 -17.51 6.44 4.24
N GLY A 64 -17.13 5.49 3.37
CA GLY A 64 -17.26 5.63 1.94
C GLY A 64 -18.71 5.87 1.52
N SER A 65 -19.64 5.05 2.01
CA SER A 65 -21.08 5.21 1.74
C SER A 65 -21.62 6.53 2.28
N TYR A 66 -21.19 6.94 3.46
CA TYR A 66 -21.54 8.23 4.03
C TYR A 66 -21.02 9.40 3.19
N ALA A 67 -19.76 9.33 2.76
CA ALA A 67 -19.15 10.36 1.92
C ALA A 67 -19.82 10.49 0.55
N ASP A 68 -20.19 9.36 -0.07
CA ASP A 68 -20.91 9.35 -1.35
C ASP A 68 -22.29 10.04 -1.22
N LYS A 69 -23.02 9.79 -0.11
CA LYS A 69 -24.34 10.40 0.15
C LYS A 69 -24.25 11.91 0.41
N LYS A 70 -23.26 12.33 1.20
CA LYS A 70 -23.14 13.72 1.69
C LYS A 70 -22.19 14.58 0.85
N ASN A 71 -21.57 14.02 -0.22
CA ASN A 71 -20.53 14.66 -1.00
C ASN A 71 -19.35 15.16 -0.14
N PHE A 72 -18.90 14.31 0.80
CA PHE A 72 -17.82 14.64 1.75
C PHE A 72 -16.46 14.05 1.33
N THR A 73 -16.35 13.46 0.15
CA THR A 73 -15.12 12.83 -0.33
C THR A 73 -13.91 13.78 -0.24
N GLU A 74 -14.04 15.00 -0.79
CA GLU A 74 -12.95 15.98 -0.78
C GLU A 74 -12.62 16.49 0.63
N PHE A 75 -13.63 16.64 1.46
CA PHE A 75 -13.45 17.01 2.86
C PHE A 75 -12.66 15.94 3.62
N PHE A 76 -13.03 14.67 3.47
CA PHE A 76 -12.34 13.57 4.15
C PHE A 76 -10.91 13.38 3.66
N ILE A 77 -10.62 13.57 2.35
CA ILE A 77 -9.24 13.53 1.87
C ILE A 77 -8.41 14.59 2.61
N LYS A 78 -8.87 15.85 2.63
CA LYS A 78 -8.16 16.95 3.28
C LYS A 78 -7.98 16.70 4.76
N LEU A 79 -9.05 16.36 5.47
CA LEU A 79 -9.07 16.13 6.90
C LEU A 79 -8.12 15.02 7.31
N PHE A 80 -8.23 13.84 6.69
CA PHE A 80 -7.45 12.68 7.07
C PHE A 80 -5.97 12.82 6.67
N THR A 81 -5.68 13.49 5.56
CA THR A 81 -4.31 13.82 5.17
C THR A 81 -3.67 14.75 6.20
N ILE A 82 -4.35 15.83 6.63
CA ILE A 82 -3.81 16.76 7.62
C ILE A 82 -3.61 16.07 8.96
N ILE A 83 -4.57 15.26 9.42
CA ILE A 83 -4.45 14.50 10.66
C ILE A 83 -3.25 13.55 10.60
N CYS A 84 -3.09 12.81 9.49
CA CYS A 84 -1.95 11.90 9.30
C CYS A 84 -0.62 12.66 9.38
N ILE A 85 -0.49 13.79 8.67
CA ILE A 85 0.71 14.65 8.70
C ILE A 85 1.00 15.16 10.11
N SER A 86 -0.01 15.64 10.83
CA SER A 86 0.13 16.15 12.21
C SER A 86 0.60 15.03 13.16
N LEU A 87 -0.02 13.85 13.07
CA LEU A 87 0.38 12.70 13.90
C LEU A 87 1.80 12.22 13.54
N THR A 88 2.18 12.26 12.26
CA THR A 88 3.54 11.93 11.83
C THR A 88 4.55 12.90 12.42
N THR A 89 4.23 14.20 12.52
CA THR A 89 5.09 15.19 13.18
C THR A 89 5.26 14.89 14.68
N LEU A 90 4.20 14.41 15.36
CA LEU A 90 4.28 14.07 16.78
C LEU A 90 5.23 12.88 17.07
N LEU A 91 5.57 12.06 16.08
CA LEU A 91 6.57 11.00 16.24
C LEU A 91 7.97 11.51 16.56
N TRP A 92 8.25 12.80 16.34
CA TRP A 92 9.46 13.47 16.84
C TRP A 92 9.66 13.30 18.35
N PHE A 93 8.58 13.22 19.12
CA PHE A 93 8.65 13.08 20.58
C PHE A 93 8.88 11.64 21.05
N SER A 94 8.94 10.66 20.16
CA SER A 94 9.23 9.25 20.46
C SER A 94 10.72 9.06 20.78
N LYS A 95 11.13 9.34 22.02
CA LYS A 95 12.53 9.18 22.46
C LYS A 95 12.91 7.71 22.63
N PRO A 96 14.22 7.35 22.57
CA PRO A 96 14.71 5.97 22.68
C PRO A 96 14.63 5.45 24.13
N SER A 97 13.41 5.19 24.60
CA SER A 97 13.13 4.67 25.93
C SER A 97 11.77 3.97 25.94
N GLU A 98 11.65 2.88 26.69
CA GLU A 98 10.40 2.13 26.89
C GLU A 98 9.24 2.99 27.41
N LYS A 99 9.51 4.08 28.08
CA LYS A 99 8.48 5.06 28.52
C LYS A 99 7.67 5.61 27.36
N TYR A 100 8.25 5.67 26.16
CA TYR A 100 7.60 6.16 24.93
C TYR A 100 6.96 5.05 24.09
N LEU A 101 7.02 3.78 24.53
CA LEU A 101 6.50 2.63 23.77
C LEU A 101 5.03 2.81 23.41
N LEU A 102 4.18 3.00 24.42
CA LEU A 102 2.73 3.13 24.22
C LEU A 102 2.36 4.39 23.44
N PHE A 103 3.02 5.50 23.75
CA PHE A 103 2.87 6.77 23.02
C PHE A 103 3.15 6.56 21.53
N THR A 104 4.29 5.96 21.20
CA THR A 104 4.71 5.73 19.79
C THR A 104 3.74 4.82 19.07
N LEU A 105 3.31 3.70 19.68
CA LEU A 105 2.36 2.78 19.09
C LEU A 105 1.01 3.41 18.82
N ILE A 106 0.48 4.20 19.76
CA ILE A 106 -0.80 4.89 19.58
C ILE A 106 -0.70 5.92 18.43
N ILE A 107 0.35 6.73 18.41
CA ILE A 107 0.53 7.77 17.38
C ILE A 107 0.70 7.12 15.99
N VAL A 108 1.52 6.08 15.87
CA VAL A 108 1.70 5.36 14.59
C VAL A 108 0.41 4.68 14.16
N ALA A 109 -0.31 4.02 15.07
CA ALA A 109 -1.57 3.37 14.77
C ALA A 109 -2.61 4.38 14.24
N LEU A 110 -2.77 5.52 14.93
CA LEU A 110 -3.67 6.58 14.50
C LEU A 110 -3.23 7.21 13.17
N ALA A 111 -1.94 7.50 12.99
CA ALA A 111 -1.41 8.04 11.75
C ALA A 111 -1.68 7.09 10.57
N ASN A 112 -1.41 5.79 10.75
CA ASN A 112 -1.68 4.78 9.74
C ASN A 112 -3.18 4.60 9.45
N PHE A 113 -4.04 4.69 10.46
CA PHE A 113 -5.48 4.65 10.30
C PHE A 113 -5.99 5.79 9.40
N PHE A 114 -5.60 7.02 9.69
CA PHE A 114 -6.01 8.18 8.88
C PHE A 114 -5.33 8.20 7.51
N TYR A 115 -4.11 7.70 7.39
CA TYR A 115 -3.44 7.47 6.11
C TYR A 115 -4.28 6.56 5.20
N GLU A 116 -4.64 5.38 5.68
CA GLU A 116 -5.40 4.39 4.92
C GLU A 116 -6.82 4.90 4.56
N LEU A 117 -7.48 5.60 5.48
CA LEU A 117 -8.77 6.24 5.19
C LEU A 117 -8.61 7.31 4.10
N SER A 118 -7.55 8.11 4.14
CA SER A 118 -7.29 9.12 3.10
C SER A 118 -7.15 8.50 1.71
N LEU A 119 -6.52 7.32 1.62
CA LEU A 119 -6.34 6.59 0.36
C LEU A 119 -7.66 6.05 -0.22
N ILE A 120 -8.63 5.66 0.62
CA ILE A 120 -9.96 5.24 0.16
C ILE A 120 -10.60 6.38 -0.65
N PHE A 121 -10.62 7.57 -0.08
CA PHE A 121 -11.23 8.73 -0.70
C PHE A 121 -10.39 9.29 -1.87
N TYR A 122 -9.08 9.29 -1.74
CA TYR A 122 -8.17 9.66 -2.83
C TYR A 122 -8.39 8.79 -4.07
N ASN A 123 -8.41 7.47 -3.91
CA ASN A 123 -8.62 6.55 -5.02
C ASN A 123 -10.00 6.72 -5.67
N SER A 124 -11.03 7.07 -4.89
CA SER A 124 -12.39 7.28 -5.39
C SER A 124 -12.54 8.45 -6.36
N ILE A 125 -11.59 9.39 -6.35
CA ILE A 125 -11.60 10.55 -7.24
C ILE A 125 -11.08 10.23 -8.65
N LEU A 126 -10.39 9.11 -8.87
CA LEU A 126 -9.75 8.78 -10.14
C LEU A 126 -10.71 8.89 -11.34
N LYS A 127 -11.95 8.41 -11.20
CA LYS A 127 -12.97 8.48 -12.26
C LYS A 127 -13.37 9.92 -12.64
N ARG A 128 -13.28 10.84 -11.67
CA ARG A 128 -13.67 12.27 -11.87
C ARG A 128 -12.57 13.11 -12.50
N ILE A 129 -11.32 12.70 -12.40
CA ILE A 129 -10.15 13.47 -12.87
C ILE A 129 -9.60 12.96 -14.20
N SER A 130 -9.90 11.72 -14.57
CA SER A 130 -9.41 11.07 -15.78
C SER A 130 -10.56 10.70 -16.72
N LYS A 131 -10.31 10.79 -18.02
CA LYS A 131 -11.22 10.23 -19.02
C LYS A 131 -11.24 8.72 -18.92
N THR A 132 -12.35 8.10 -19.27
CA THR A 132 -12.48 6.62 -19.23
C THR A 132 -11.43 5.93 -20.10
N SER A 133 -11.02 6.55 -21.22
CA SER A 133 -9.95 6.06 -22.11
C SER A 133 -8.55 6.11 -21.51
N ASP A 134 -8.31 6.95 -20.48
CA ASP A 134 -6.99 7.24 -19.93
C ASP A 134 -6.87 6.83 -18.44
N LEU A 135 -7.85 6.07 -17.94
CA LEU A 135 -7.85 5.61 -16.53
C LEU A 135 -6.63 4.75 -16.20
N GLY A 136 -6.21 3.90 -17.13
CA GLY A 136 -5.04 3.05 -17.00
C GLY A 136 -3.77 3.87 -16.87
N LYS A 137 -3.52 4.79 -17.81
CA LYS A 137 -2.36 5.70 -17.78
C LYS A 137 -2.36 6.55 -16.52
N SER A 138 -3.51 7.11 -16.12
CA SER A 138 -3.60 7.94 -14.92
C SER A 138 -3.28 7.15 -13.65
N SER A 139 -3.80 5.93 -13.53
CA SER A 139 -3.51 5.05 -12.40
C SER A 139 -2.05 4.58 -12.39
N GLY A 140 -1.54 4.12 -13.54
CA GLY A 140 -0.16 3.67 -13.67
C GLY A 140 0.86 4.77 -13.39
N PHE A 141 0.65 5.96 -13.95
CA PHE A 141 1.51 7.13 -13.71
C PHE A 141 1.51 7.55 -12.24
N SER A 142 0.37 7.48 -11.58
CA SER A 142 0.24 7.82 -10.16
C SER A 142 1.02 6.83 -9.28
N PHE A 143 0.87 5.52 -9.48
CA PHE A 143 1.68 4.52 -8.78
C PHE A 143 3.18 4.65 -9.08
N ALA A 144 3.53 4.91 -10.34
CA ALA A 144 4.92 5.12 -10.75
C ALA A 144 5.56 6.28 -9.97
N LEU A 145 4.86 7.44 -9.88
CA LEU A 145 5.35 8.56 -9.07
C LEU A 145 5.45 8.20 -7.58
N GLY A 146 4.53 7.38 -7.05
CA GLY A 146 4.61 6.87 -5.69
C GLY A 146 5.91 6.07 -5.44
N TYR A 147 6.27 5.15 -6.34
CA TYR A 147 7.52 4.40 -6.22
C TYR A 147 8.76 5.30 -6.24
N ILE A 148 8.80 6.30 -7.14
CA ILE A 148 9.91 7.28 -7.17
C ILE A 148 9.93 8.11 -5.88
N GLY A 149 8.78 8.57 -5.39
CA GLY A 149 8.68 9.34 -4.15
C GLY A 149 9.25 8.57 -2.96
N GLY A 150 8.90 7.28 -2.83
CA GLY A 150 9.44 6.40 -1.81
C GLY A 150 10.96 6.21 -1.88
N ILE A 151 11.51 6.02 -3.08
CA ILE A 151 12.97 5.90 -3.27
C ILE A 151 13.69 7.20 -2.92
N LEU A 152 13.21 8.32 -3.43
CA LEU A 152 13.86 9.61 -3.22
C LEU A 152 13.90 10.01 -1.75
N ILE A 153 12.77 9.90 -1.05
CA ILE A 153 12.73 10.22 0.39
C ILE A 153 13.60 9.27 1.20
N LEU A 154 13.67 7.99 0.84
CA LEU A 154 14.53 7.02 1.50
C LEU A 154 16.02 7.41 1.35
N ILE A 155 16.45 7.74 0.14
CA ILE A 155 17.81 8.20 -0.13
C ILE A 155 18.12 9.48 0.66
N ILE A 156 17.20 10.45 0.66
CA ILE A 156 17.35 11.70 1.43
C ILE A 156 17.52 11.41 2.92
N CYS A 157 16.65 10.59 3.51
CA CYS A 157 16.72 10.25 4.93
C CYS A 157 18.03 9.52 5.28
N ILE A 158 18.46 8.56 4.46
CA ILE A 158 19.68 7.82 4.71
C ILE A 158 20.89 8.76 4.60
N LYS A 159 21.03 9.49 3.49
CA LYS A 159 22.24 10.29 3.22
C LYS A 159 22.37 11.50 4.13
N ILE A 160 21.26 12.13 4.52
CA ILE A 160 21.30 13.37 5.30
C ILE A 160 21.27 13.10 6.82
N PHE A 161 20.48 12.11 7.25
CA PHE A 161 20.21 11.93 8.68
C PHE A 161 20.84 10.65 9.28
N ILE A 162 21.14 9.60 8.49
CA ILE A 162 21.62 8.32 9.04
C ILE A 162 23.11 8.15 8.81
N ASP A 163 23.56 8.21 7.54
CA ASP A 163 24.97 7.96 7.15
C ASP A 163 25.87 9.19 7.37
N ASN A 164 25.32 10.36 7.66
CA ASN A 164 26.10 11.59 7.78
C ASN A 164 26.68 11.74 9.19
N ASP A 165 27.94 12.07 9.30
CA ASP A 165 28.61 12.39 10.58
C ASP A 165 28.30 13.82 11.04
N VAL A 166 28.13 14.75 10.12
CA VAL A 166 27.71 16.11 10.40
C VAL A 166 26.22 16.24 10.13
N LEU A 167 25.43 16.18 11.20
CA LEU A 167 23.97 16.25 11.11
C LEU A 167 23.50 17.70 10.91
N PRO A 168 22.47 17.94 10.06
CA PRO A 168 21.91 19.28 9.88
C PRO A 168 21.23 19.78 11.16
N PHE A 169 21.09 21.09 11.26
CA PHE A 169 20.35 21.76 12.35
C PHE A 169 20.87 21.48 13.77
N GLY A 170 22.11 21.02 13.93
CA GLY A 170 22.69 20.70 15.24
C GLY A 170 22.08 19.46 15.91
N LEU A 171 21.45 18.59 15.14
CA LEU A 171 20.90 17.32 15.65
C LEU A 171 22.00 16.41 16.18
N SER A 172 21.69 15.65 17.24
CA SER A 172 22.58 14.68 17.86
C SER A 172 22.18 13.23 17.52
N LYS A 173 23.18 12.34 17.40
CA LYS A 173 22.95 10.89 17.36
C LYS A 173 22.60 10.33 18.75
N GLU A 174 22.92 11.03 19.81
CA GLU A 174 22.60 10.65 21.17
C GLU A 174 21.10 10.46 21.37
N ASN A 175 20.24 10.63 21.80
CA ASN A 175 18.80 10.47 21.85
C ASN A 175 18.12 10.14 20.49
N SER A 176 18.86 9.62 19.50
CA SER A 176 18.37 9.28 18.16
C SER A 176 17.62 10.41 17.45
N GLU A 177 18.05 11.67 17.67
CA GLU A 177 17.41 12.84 17.07
C GLU A 177 17.46 12.80 15.56
N ASN A 178 18.57 12.30 15.00
CA ASN A 178 18.74 12.08 13.57
C ASN A 178 17.65 11.15 12.98
N ILE A 179 17.30 10.07 13.69
CA ILE A 179 16.25 9.14 13.23
C ILE A 179 14.87 9.77 13.45
N ARG A 180 14.61 10.38 14.61
CA ARG A 180 13.34 11.04 14.91
C ARG A 180 13.04 12.18 13.95
N ALA A 181 14.07 12.93 13.49
CA ALA A 181 13.94 13.99 12.50
C ALA A 181 13.35 13.50 11.17
N THR A 182 13.54 12.23 10.82
CA THR A 182 12.95 11.66 9.61
C THR A 182 11.42 11.73 9.61
N SER A 183 10.77 11.70 10.79
CA SER A 183 9.32 11.87 10.87
C SER A 183 8.86 13.28 10.49
N ILE A 184 9.63 14.30 10.86
CA ILE A 184 9.36 15.70 10.45
C ILE A 184 9.60 15.86 8.95
N VAL A 185 10.68 15.27 8.42
CA VAL A 185 10.98 15.30 6.97
C VAL A 185 9.84 14.66 6.19
N VAL A 186 9.33 13.51 6.63
CA VAL A 186 8.18 12.85 6.02
C VAL A 186 6.92 13.72 6.08
N ALA A 187 6.64 14.34 7.23
CA ALA A 187 5.48 15.21 7.39
C ALA A 187 5.55 16.42 6.45
N VAL A 188 6.71 17.06 6.34
CA VAL A 188 6.97 18.19 5.43
C VAL A 188 6.87 17.76 3.98
N TRP A 189 7.48 16.63 3.62
CA TRP A 189 7.38 16.05 2.27
C TRP A 189 5.93 15.78 1.88
N TYR A 190 5.19 15.10 2.77
CA TYR A 190 3.80 14.77 2.52
C TYR A 190 2.96 16.05 2.39
N LEU A 191 3.18 17.04 3.24
CA LEU A 191 2.48 18.32 3.14
C LEU A 191 2.76 19.01 1.80
N ILE A 192 4.03 19.27 1.48
CA ILE A 192 4.42 20.03 0.28
C ILE A 192 3.88 19.40 -0.99
N PHE A 193 4.10 18.11 -1.18
CA PHE A 193 3.71 17.44 -2.43
C PHE A 193 2.23 17.06 -2.50
N SER A 194 1.50 17.05 -1.38
CA SER A 194 0.03 16.91 -1.39
C SER A 194 -0.72 18.21 -1.69
N ILE A 195 -0.13 19.37 -1.39
CA ILE A 195 -0.75 20.69 -1.58
C ILE A 195 -1.39 20.87 -2.96
N PRO A 196 -0.70 20.61 -4.10
CA PRO A 196 -1.29 20.82 -5.42
C PRO A 196 -2.58 20.04 -5.64
N PHE A 197 -2.64 18.82 -5.12
CA PHE A 197 -3.84 17.98 -5.20
C PHE A 197 -4.94 18.50 -4.28
N LEU A 198 -4.66 18.73 -2.99
CA LEU A 198 -5.64 19.16 -2.00
C LEU A 198 -6.31 20.49 -2.37
N PHE A 199 -5.56 21.44 -2.97
CA PHE A 199 -6.12 22.70 -3.47
C PHE A 199 -6.89 22.53 -4.79
N SER A 200 -6.57 21.52 -5.59
CA SER A 200 -7.31 21.24 -6.83
C SER A 200 -8.70 20.64 -6.59
N LEU A 201 -8.95 20.13 -5.38
CA LEU A 201 -10.23 19.52 -5.00
C LEU A 201 -11.33 20.58 -4.87
N LYS A 202 -12.30 20.54 -5.77
CA LYS A 202 -13.51 21.37 -5.72
C LYS A 202 -14.66 20.56 -5.16
N LYS A 203 -15.40 21.10 -4.20
CA LYS A 203 -16.58 20.46 -3.64
C LYS A 203 -17.59 20.15 -4.76
N LYS A 204 -18.06 18.91 -4.83
CA LYS A 204 -19.13 18.52 -5.74
C LYS A 204 -20.44 19.10 -5.19
N ILE A 205 -21.02 20.06 -5.89
CA ILE A 205 -22.35 20.58 -5.55
C ILE A 205 -23.36 19.64 -6.23
N ASN A 206 -23.96 18.75 -5.47
CA ASN A 206 -25.06 17.92 -5.94
C ASN A 206 -26.33 18.33 -5.19
N ASN A 207 -27.33 18.78 -5.92
CA ASN A 207 -28.59 19.27 -5.37
C ASN A 207 -29.57 18.15 -4.93
N LYS A 208 -29.20 16.87 -5.10
CA LYS A 208 -30.04 15.73 -4.67
C LYS A 208 -29.36 14.96 -3.56
N ILE A 209 -29.76 15.24 -2.33
CA ILE A 209 -29.44 14.42 -1.16
C ILE A 209 -30.53 13.36 -1.07
N GLU A 210 -30.28 12.17 -1.59
CA GLU A 210 -31.15 11.03 -1.29
C GLU A 210 -30.86 10.55 0.13
N LEU A 211 -31.77 10.82 1.02
CA LEU A 211 -31.79 10.34 2.39
C LEU A 211 -32.27 8.88 2.42
N SER A 212 -31.50 7.96 1.87
CA SER A 212 -31.73 6.54 2.14
C SER A 212 -31.03 6.16 3.46
N SER A 213 -31.79 5.62 4.39
CA SER A 213 -31.35 5.38 5.77
C SER A 213 -30.39 4.20 5.94
N ASP A 214 -30.18 3.37 4.93
CA ASP A 214 -29.46 2.10 5.09
C ASP A 214 -28.15 2.05 4.30
N ASN A 215 -27.05 2.45 4.96
CA ASN A 215 -25.71 2.40 4.38
C ASN A 215 -25.24 0.95 4.17
N ILE A 216 -25.61 0.04 5.06
CA ILE A 216 -25.21 -1.37 5.01
C ILE A 216 -25.89 -2.07 3.84
N LYS A 217 -27.19 -1.79 3.63
CA LYS A 217 -27.92 -2.32 2.47
C LYS A 217 -27.28 -1.87 1.16
N LYS A 218 -26.96 -0.58 1.02
CA LYS A 218 -26.29 -0.04 -0.16
C LYS A 218 -24.95 -0.72 -0.43
N ILE A 219 -24.14 -0.95 0.61
CA ILE A 219 -22.86 -1.66 0.49
C ILE A 219 -23.08 -3.11 0.05
N LYS A 220 -24.09 -3.78 0.63
CA LYS A 220 -24.47 -5.15 0.25
C LYS A 220 -24.90 -5.20 -1.22
N ASP A 221 -25.74 -4.30 -1.67
CA ASP A 221 -26.27 -4.27 -3.05
C ASP A 221 -25.14 -4.05 -4.09
N LEU A 222 -24.04 -3.40 -3.71
CA LEU A 222 -22.87 -3.25 -4.59
C LEU A 222 -22.17 -4.59 -4.90
N ILE A 223 -22.23 -5.57 -4.00
CA ILE A 223 -21.50 -6.85 -4.14
C ILE A 223 -22.41 -8.07 -4.31
N TRP A 224 -23.70 -7.92 -3.98
CA TRP A 224 -24.64 -9.03 -3.92
C TRP A 224 -25.98 -8.66 -4.56
N ASN A 225 -26.37 -9.44 -5.58
CA ASN A 225 -27.69 -9.35 -6.21
C ASN A 225 -28.12 -10.78 -6.60
N ASN A 226 -28.95 -11.43 -5.79
CA ASN A 226 -29.30 -12.84 -5.91
C ASN A 226 -28.09 -13.78 -6.04
N GLY A 227 -26.99 -13.45 -5.34
CA GLY A 227 -25.69 -14.08 -5.39
C GLY A 227 -24.57 -13.07 -5.58
N LEU A 228 -23.32 -13.53 -5.47
CA LEU A 228 -22.15 -12.68 -5.71
C LEU A 228 -22.13 -12.15 -7.14
N ASN A 229 -22.23 -10.83 -7.28
CA ASN A 229 -22.13 -10.18 -8.58
C ASN A 229 -20.66 -10.11 -9.07
N ASN A 230 -20.43 -9.47 -10.23
CA ASN A 230 -19.11 -9.38 -10.83
C ASN A 230 -18.09 -8.65 -9.94
N LEU A 231 -18.50 -7.58 -9.27
CA LEU A 231 -17.67 -6.84 -8.33
C LEU A 231 -17.33 -7.68 -7.09
N GLY A 232 -18.31 -8.37 -6.51
CA GLY A 232 -18.08 -9.24 -5.36
C GLY A 232 -17.09 -10.37 -5.66
N LYS A 233 -17.20 -11.01 -6.84
CA LYS A 233 -16.23 -12.02 -7.30
C LYS A 233 -14.84 -11.44 -7.46
N PHE A 234 -14.71 -10.23 -8.02
CA PHE A 234 -13.42 -9.54 -8.15
C PHE A 234 -12.80 -9.24 -6.78
N LEU A 235 -13.59 -8.76 -5.82
CA LEU A 235 -13.09 -8.44 -4.47
C LEU A 235 -12.58 -9.68 -3.72
N ILE A 236 -13.25 -10.84 -3.88
CA ILE A 236 -12.77 -12.11 -3.32
C ILE A 236 -11.48 -12.57 -4.01
N ALA A 237 -11.43 -12.51 -5.35
CA ALA A 237 -10.19 -12.81 -6.08
C ALA A 237 -9.05 -11.93 -5.61
N ARG A 238 -9.33 -10.61 -5.48
CA ARG A 238 -8.36 -9.63 -5.01
C ARG A 238 -7.89 -9.88 -3.58
N MET A 239 -8.76 -10.29 -2.69
CA MET A 239 -8.40 -10.63 -1.32
C MET A 239 -7.28 -11.67 -1.29
N LEU A 240 -7.40 -12.73 -2.08
CA LEU A 240 -6.43 -13.81 -2.13
C LEU A 240 -5.12 -13.43 -2.85
N TYR A 241 -5.20 -12.82 -4.03
CA TYR A 241 -3.96 -12.45 -4.70
C TYR A 241 -3.24 -11.28 -4.03
N ALA A 242 -3.96 -10.37 -3.34
CA ALA A 242 -3.34 -9.32 -2.56
C ALA A 242 -2.62 -9.85 -1.33
N ASP A 243 -3.17 -10.89 -0.68
CA ASP A 243 -2.50 -11.57 0.43
C ASP A 243 -1.23 -12.31 -0.02
N GLY A 244 -1.29 -13.01 -1.17
CA GLY A 244 -0.11 -13.63 -1.77
C GLY A 244 0.97 -12.61 -2.13
N LEU A 245 0.56 -11.48 -2.71
CA LEU A 245 1.45 -10.38 -3.05
C LEU A 245 2.07 -9.74 -1.80
N ASN A 246 1.26 -9.51 -0.77
CA ASN A 246 1.74 -8.99 0.52
C ASN A 246 2.72 -9.95 1.19
N ALA A 247 2.46 -11.27 1.12
CA ALA A 247 3.38 -12.28 1.64
C ALA A 247 4.74 -12.25 0.92
N ILE A 248 4.75 -12.10 -0.41
CA ILE A 248 6.00 -11.96 -1.20
C ILE A 248 6.77 -10.71 -0.77
N ILE A 249 6.09 -9.58 -0.59
CA ILE A 249 6.74 -8.31 -0.21
C ILE A 249 7.30 -8.39 1.22
N VAL A 250 6.49 -8.86 2.18
CA VAL A 250 6.86 -8.86 3.59
C VAL A 250 7.89 -9.95 3.92
N MET A 251 7.71 -11.15 3.36
CA MET A 251 8.58 -12.31 3.65
C MET A 251 9.76 -12.42 2.69
N GLY A 252 9.76 -11.69 1.58
CA GLY A 252 10.79 -11.75 0.54
C GLY A 252 12.19 -11.40 1.07
N GLY A 253 12.30 -10.44 1.96
CA GLY A 253 13.58 -10.07 2.60
C GLY A 253 14.12 -11.18 3.51
N ILE A 254 13.25 -11.78 4.34
CA ILE A 254 13.61 -12.90 5.23
C ILE A 254 14.04 -14.11 4.41
N PHE A 255 13.31 -14.40 3.34
CA PHE A 255 13.62 -15.47 2.40
C PHE A 255 14.97 -15.24 1.70
N ALA A 256 15.24 -13.99 1.29
CA ALA A 256 16.50 -13.61 0.64
C ALA A 256 17.71 -13.83 1.56
N VAL A 257 17.61 -13.44 2.83
CA VAL A 257 18.67 -13.67 3.83
C VAL A 257 18.81 -15.16 4.13
N GLY A 258 17.72 -15.86 4.41
CA GLY A 258 17.78 -17.23 4.88
C GLY A 258 18.13 -18.27 3.82
N VAL A 259 17.81 -18.01 2.53
CA VAL A 259 18.03 -18.97 1.43
C VAL A 259 19.26 -18.62 0.58
N PHE A 260 19.54 -17.31 0.42
CA PHE A 260 20.63 -16.83 -0.44
C PHE A 260 21.75 -16.14 0.32
N ASN A 261 21.68 -16.07 1.66
CA ASN A 261 22.66 -15.44 2.54
C ASN A 261 22.96 -13.97 2.16
N LEU A 262 21.91 -13.22 1.72
CA LEU A 262 22.07 -11.82 1.39
C LEU A 262 22.35 -10.99 2.65
N GLU A 263 23.30 -10.07 2.56
CA GLU A 263 23.58 -9.10 3.60
C GLU A 263 22.56 -7.95 3.59
N ILE A 264 22.56 -7.13 4.65
CA ILE A 264 21.66 -5.96 4.76
C ILE A 264 21.86 -5.01 3.57
N LYS A 265 23.09 -4.84 3.09
CA LYS A 265 23.41 -4.02 1.92
C LYS A 265 22.73 -4.54 0.65
N ASP A 266 22.74 -5.84 0.45
CA ASP A 266 22.09 -6.49 -0.70
C ASP A 266 20.57 -6.34 -0.65
N LEU A 267 19.97 -6.39 0.56
CA LEU A 267 18.54 -6.15 0.75
C LEU A 267 18.13 -4.72 0.38
N LEU A 268 18.98 -3.72 0.66
CA LEU A 268 18.72 -2.35 0.23
C LEU A 268 18.76 -2.24 -1.30
N ILE A 269 19.75 -2.87 -1.93
CA ILE A 269 19.85 -2.91 -3.41
C ILE A 269 18.62 -3.62 -3.98
N LEU A 270 18.21 -4.76 -3.42
CA LEU A 270 17.01 -5.49 -3.82
C LEU A 270 15.75 -4.61 -3.72
N SER A 271 15.59 -3.89 -2.61
CA SER A 271 14.45 -3.00 -2.41
C SER A 271 14.39 -1.89 -3.45
N ILE A 272 15.52 -1.25 -3.74
CA ILE A 272 15.61 -0.21 -4.79
C ILE A 272 15.29 -0.82 -6.15
N LEU A 273 15.89 -1.97 -6.48
CA LEU A 273 15.68 -2.66 -7.74
C LEU A 273 14.21 -3.02 -7.95
N MET A 274 13.54 -3.59 -6.95
CA MET A 274 12.12 -3.92 -7.00
C MET A 274 11.23 -2.69 -7.18
N ASN A 275 11.54 -1.58 -6.51
CA ASN A 275 10.78 -0.34 -6.67
C ASN A 275 10.99 0.30 -8.05
N VAL A 276 12.22 0.27 -8.61
CA VAL A 276 12.51 0.76 -9.96
C VAL A 276 11.78 -0.07 -11.01
N THR A 277 11.80 -1.39 -10.87
CA THR A 277 11.06 -2.25 -11.82
C THR A 277 9.55 -2.14 -11.66
N ALA A 278 9.03 -1.94 -10.44
CA ALA A 278 7.62 -1.66 -10.19
C ALA A 278 7.17 -0.31 -10.79
N PHE A 279 8.03 0.71 -10.74
CA PHE A 279 7.80 1.97 -11.43
C PHE A 279 7.63 1.77 -12.94
N ILE A 280 8.56 1.05 -13.57
CA ILE A 280 8.50 0.74 -15.02
C ILE A 280 7.23 -0.08 -15.31
N GLY A 281 6.97 -1.11 -14.52
CA GLY A 281 5.79 -1.96 -14.64
C GLY A 281 4.49 -1.18 -14.51
N ALA A 282 4.40 -0.23 -13.56
CA ALA A 282 3.21 0.60 -13.39
C ALA A 282 2.91 1.47 -14.62
N ILE A 283 3.95 2.03 -15.24
CA ILE A 283 3.80 2.80 -16.48
C ILE A 283 3.32 1.89 -17.61
N VAL A 284 4.03 0.78 -17.87
CA VAL A 284 3.71 -0.17 -18.94
C VAL A 284 2.30 -0.75 -18.74
N GLY A 285 1.99 -1.16 -17.51
CA GLY A 285 0.67 -1.67 -17.13
C GLY A 285 -0.45 -0.63 -17.28
N GLY A 286 -0.15 0.64 -17.00
CA GLY A 286 -1.08 1.74 -17.22
C GLY A 286 -1.46 1.90 -18.69
N TYR A 287 -0.47 1.93 -19.59
CA TYR A 287 -0.71 1.96 -21.04
C TYR A 287 -1.42 0.70 -21.55
N ALA A 288 -1.03 -0.47 -21.07
CA ALA A 288 -1.70 -1.72 -21.42
C ALA A 288 -3.17 -1.71 -20.97
N ASN A 289 -3.48 -1.14 -19.80
CA ASN A 289 -4.83 -1.10 -19.26
C ASN A 289 -5.79 -0.12 -19.97
N ASP A 290 -5.26 0.82 -20.75
CA ASP A 290 -6.09 1.66 -21.63
C ASP A 290 -6.44 0.94 -22.95
N LYS A 291 -5.60 -0.01 -23.39
CA LYS A 291 -5.79 -0.77 -24.63
C LYS A 291 -6.54 -2.11 -24.39
N PHE A 292 -6.36 -2.72 -23.22
CA PHE A 292 -6.91 -4.01 -22.88
C PHE A 292 -7.82 -3.92 -21.65
N PRO A 293 -8.80 -4.84 -21.49
CA PRO A 293 -9.60 -4.92 -20.26
C PRO A 293 -8.72 -5.06 -19.02
N SER A 294 -9.06 -4.34 -17.94
CA SER A 294 -8.29 -4.36 -16.68
C SER A 294 -8.08 -5.77 -16.14
N LYS A 295 -9.11 -6.65 -16.27
CA LYS A 295 -9.01 -8.07 -15.93
C LYS A 295 -7.85 -8.76 -16.65
N SER A 296 -7.68 -8.52 -17.95
CA SER A 296 -6.64 -9.16 -18.77
C SER A 296 -5.24 -8.70 -18.33
N VAL A 297 -5.06 -7.42 -18.01
CA VAL A 297 -3.79 -6.88 -17.49
C VAL A 297 -3.46 -7.51 -16.14
N ILE A 298 -4.44 -7.63 -15.23
CA ILE A 298 -4.23 -8.28 -13.93
C ILE A 298 -3.85 -9.76 -14.12
N ILE A 299 -4.56 -10.51 -14.99
CA ILE A 299 -4.27 -11.94 -15.26
C ILE A 299 -2.84 -12.09 -15.77
N PHE A 300 -2.45 -11.33 -16.80
CA PHE A 300 -1.10 -11.41 -17.38
C PHE A 300 -0.03 -11.12 -16.32
N SER A 301 -0.25 -10.08 -15.50
CA SER A 301 0.71 -9.71 -14.46
C SER A 301 0.76 -10.72 -13.32
N LEU A 302 -0.37 -11.32 -12.93
CA LEU A 302 -0.39 -12.42 -11.95
C LEU A 302 0.34 -13.66 -12.49
N LEU A 303 0.15 -14.02 -13.76
CA LEU A 303 0.88 -15.13 -14.37
C LEU A 303 2.38 -14.87 -14.37
N GLY A 304 2.83 -13.66 -14.75
CA GLY A 304 4.23 -13.30 -14.70
C GLY A 304 4.81 -13.37 -13.29
N LEU A 305 4.07 -12.87 -12.30
CA LEU A 305 4.46 -12.93 -10.88
C LEU A 305 4.53 -14.37 -10.36
N ILE A 306 3.56 -15.20 -10.69
CA ILE A 306 3.51 -16.62 -10.31
C ILE A 306 4.69 -17.39 -10.92
N ILE A 307 4.94 -17.21 -12.22
CA ILE A 307 6.03 -17.90 -12.92
C ILE A 307 7.38 -17.48 -12.34
N SER A 308 7.65 -16.17 -12.21
CA SER A 308 8.91 -15.68 -11.69
C SER A 308 9.14 -16.07 -10.21
N SER A 309 8.09 -16.02 -9.38
CA SER A 309 8.17 -16.49 -7.99
C SER A 309 8.36 -18.00 -7.90
N SER A 310 7.77 -18.77 -8.80
CA SER A 310 7.97 -20.23 -8.85
C SER A 310 9.41 -20.58 -9.23
N ILE A 311 10.00 -19.86 -10.18
CA ILE A 311 11.42 -20.06 -10.56
C ILE A 311 12.34 -19.76 -9.36
N ILE A 312 12.05 -18.72 -8.58
CA ILE A 312 12.81 -18.36 -7.36
C ILE A 312 12.91 -19.56 -6.38
N LEU A 313 11.88 -20.40 -6.28
CA LEU A 313 11.90 -21.57 -5.40
C LEU A 313 12.99 -22.60 -5.76
N PHE A 314 13.41 -22.65 -7.01
CA PHE A 314 14.39 -23.64 -7.51
C PHE A 314 15.78 -23.06 -7.75
N VAL A 315 15.90 -21.74 -7.87
CA VAL A 315 17.18 -21.06 -8.10
C VAL A 315 18.09 -21.20 -6.86
N LYS A 316 19.41 -21.38 -7.12
CA LYS A 316 20.46 -21.44 -6.09
C LYS A 316 21.38 -20.21 -6.12
N SER A 317 21.52 -19.54 -7.26
CA SER A 317 22.39 -18.37 -7.44
C SER A 317 21.74 -17.09 -6.94
N GLN A 318 22.47 -16.27 -6.21
CA GLN A 318 22.06 -14.92 -5.77
C GLN A 318 21.73 -14.02 -6.97
N LEU A 319 22.52 -14.07 -8.05
CA LEU A 319 22.30 -13.25 -9.23
C LEU A 319 20.94 -13.58 -9.89
N PHE A 320 20.65 -14.87 -10.09
CA PHE A 320 19.37 -15.26 -10.66
C PHE A 320 18.19 -14.92 -9.71
N PHE A 321 18.37 -15.03 -8.41
CA PHE A 321 17.37 -14.55 -7.44
C PHE A 321 17.09 -13.06 -7.61
N LEU A 322 18.11 -12.20 -7.71
CA LEU A 322 17.95 -10.75 -7.90
C LEU A 322 17.23 -10.43 -9.22
N ILE A 323 17.57 -11.15 -10.31
CA ILE A 323 16.90 -10.99 -11.61
C ILE A 323 15.40 -11.31 -11.51
N PHE A 324 15.04 -12.47 -10.94
CA PHE A 324 13.62 -12.86 -10.83
C PHE A 324 12.86 -12.04 -9.79
N ALA A 325 13.51 -11.56 -8.75
CA ALA A 325 12.94 -10.59 -7.82
C ALA A 325 12.66 -9.23 -8.50
N ALA A 326 13.55 -8.78 -9.38
CA ALA A 326 13.30 -7.59 -10.20
C ALA A 326 12.11 -7.79 -11.15
N ILE A 327 11.97 -8.98 -11.75
CA ILE A 327 10.81 -9.36 -12.58
C ILE A 327 9.53 -9.35 -11.72
N ASN A 328 9.57 -9.86 -10.49
CA ASN A 328 8.46 -9.75 -9.54
C ASN A 328 8.07 -8.29 -9.31
N GLY A 329 9.04 -7.42 -9.03
CA GLY A 329 8.82 -5.97 -8.91
C GLY A 329 8.06 -5.40 -10.11
N PHE A 330 8.50 -5.73 -11.33
CA PHE A 330 7.85 -5.26 -12.56
C PHE A 330 6.36 -5.63 -12.62
N PHE A 331 5.96 -6.84 -12.23
CA PHE A 331 4.56 -7.28 -12.29
C PHE A 331 3.69 -6.73 -11.14
N ILE A 332 4.28 -6.32 -10.02
CA ILE A 332 3.56 -5.71 -8.89
C ILE A 332 2.86 -4.39 -9.30
N GLY A 333 3.56 -3.54 -10.05
CA GLY A 333 3.02 -2.24 -10.49
C GLY A 333 1.71 -2.35 -11.29
N PRO A 334 1.67 -3.15 -12.36
CA PRO A 334 0.45 -3.36 -13.15
C PRO A 334 -0.69 -4.00 -12.34
N ILE A 335 -0.42 -4.96 -11.45
CA ILE A 335 -1.46 -5.60 -10.62
C ILE A 335 -2.16 -4.52 -9.77
N GLN A 336 -1.40 -3.64 -9.13
CA GLN A 336 -1.96 -2.59 -8.28
C GLN A 336 -2.72 -1.55 -9.11
N SER A 337 -2.12 -1.04 -10.18
CA SER A 337 -2.73 0.01 -11.00
C SER A 337 -3.98 -0.47 -11.74
N ALA A 338 -3.96 -1.69 -12.31
CA ALA A 338 -5.10 -2.24 -13.03
C ALA A 338 -6.23 -2.69 -12.08
N SER A 339 -5.91 -3.14 -10.86
CA SER A 339 -6.92 -3.42 -9.83
C SER A 339 -7.69 -2.17 -9.43
N ARG A 340 -6.99 -1.03 -9.28
CA ARG A 340 -7.62 0.28 -9.02
C ARG A 340 -8.51 0.71 -10.19
N VAL A 341 -8.09 0.52 -11.42
CA VAL A 341 -8.90 0.84 -12.60
C VAL A 341 -10.10 -0.09 -12.74
N PHE A 342 -9.94 -1.40 -12.44
CA PHE A 342 -11.04 -2.34 -12.47
C PHE A 342 -12.18 -1.89 -11.56
N ILE A 343 -11.90 -1.56 -10.30
CA ILE A 343 -12.91 -1.09 -9.35
C ILE A 343 -13.53 0.24 -9.80
N THR A 344 -12.70 1.17 -10.30
CA THR A 344 -13.15 2.46 -10.82
C THR A 344 -14.15 2.32 -11.96
N LYS A 345 -13.93 1.36 -12.88
CA LYS A 345 -14.84 1.08 -14.01
C LYS A 345 -16.09 0.30 -13.58
N SER A 346 -15.99 -0.51 -12.52
CA SER A 346 -17.09 -1.38 -12.06
C SER A 346 -18.17 -0.65 -11.27
N ILE A 347 -17.94 0.59 -10.86
CA ILE A 347 -18.80 1.32 -9.93
C ILE A 347 -19.18 2.67 -10.54
N ASP A 348 -20.43 3.07 -10.30
CA ASP A 348 -20.94 4.38 -10.73
C ASP A 348 -20.22 5.52 -10.00
N GLU A 349 -20.20 6.70 -10.60
CA GLU A 349 -19.49 7.86 -10.06
C GLU A 349 -19.98 8.26 -8.66
N ASN A 350 -21.25 8.04 -8.35
CA ASN A 350 -21.86 8.41 -7.08
C ASN A 350 -21.56 7.39 -5.94
N ASN A 351 -20.96 6.25 -6.25
CA ASN A 351 -20.67 5.16 -5.30
C ASN A 351 -19.18 4.84 -5.21
N GLN A 352 -18.31 5.71 -5.74
CA GLN A 352 -16.87 5.43 -5.83
C GLN A 352 -16.22 5.27 -4.45
N ALA A 353 -16.55 6.11 -3.45
CA ALA A 353 -15.97 6.02 -2.12
C ALA A 353 -16.44 4.74 -1.39
N SER A 354 -17.70 4.35 -1.54
CA SER A 354 -18.21 3.06 -1.04
C SER A 354 -17.43 1.89 -1.65
N GLY A 355 -17.22 1.92 -2.95
CA GLY A 355 -16.49 0.88 -3.66
C GLY A 355 -15.03 0.80 -3.27
N PHE A 356 -14.35 1.92 -3.10
CA PHE A 356 -12.98 1.93 -2.62
C PHE A 356 -12.87 1.55 -1.13
N GLY A 357 -13.90 1.77 -0.33
CA GLY A 357 -14.02 1.19 1.01
C GLY A 357 -14.04 -0.34 0.98
N LEU A 358 -14.86 -0.94 0.09
CA LEU A 358 -14.86 -2.40 -0.15
C LEU A 358 -13.53 -2.90 -0.72
N PHE A 359 -12.89 -2.11 -1.58
CA PHE A 359 -11.55 -2.41 -2.09
C PHE A 359 -10.52 -2.43 -0.97
N ALA A 360 -10.53 -1.47 -0.05
CA ALA A 360 -9.67 -1.46 1.13
C ALA A 360 -9.96 -2.68 2.03
N LEU A 361 -11.24 -2.99 2.28
CA LEU A 361 -11.65 -4.17 3.01
C LEU A 361 -11.03 -5.44 2.42
N SER A 362 -11.13 -5.64 1.10
CA SER A 362 -10.60 -6.83 0.42
C SER A 362 -9.07 -6.95 0.47
N GLY A 363 -8.34 -5.87 0.73
CA GLY A 363 -6.89 -5.88 0.85
C GLY A 363 -6.34 -5.86 2.28
N LYS A 364 -7.21 -5.57 3.27
CA LYS A 364 -6.78 -5.40 4.67
C LYS A 364 -7.33 -6.47 5.61
N LEU A 365 -8.54 -6.97 5.34
CA LEU A 365 -9.21 -7.92 6.23
C LEU A 365 -8.39 -9.20 6.43
N THR A 366 -7.68 -9.64 5.43
CA THR A 366 -6.94 -10.89 5.41
C THR A 366 -5.42 -10.70 5.24
N SER A 367 -4.92 -9.46 5.24
CA SER A 367 -3.52 -9.15 4.92
C SER A 367 -2.47 -9.86 5.81
N PHE A 368 -2.88 -10.37 6.96
CA PHE A 368 -2.05 -11.18 7.85
C PHE A 368 -2.00 -12.67 7.45
N ILE A 369 -2.97 -13.16 6.66
CA ILE A 369 -3.10 -14.59 6.33
C ILE A 369 -1.91 -15.05 5.48
N GLY A 370 -1.52 -14.27 4.48
CA GLY A 370 -0.39 -14.59 3.62
C GLY A 370 0.92 -14.82 4.40
N PRO A 371 1.43 -13.82 5.13
CA PRO A 371 2.61 -13.99 5.99
C PRO A 371 2.47 -15.11 7.03
N LEU A 372 1.29 -15.28 7.63
CA LEU A 372 1.03 -16.33 8.61
C LEU A 372 1.16 -17.74 7.98
N LEU A 373 0.58 -17.94 6.79
CA LEU A 373 0.70 -19.21 6.06
C LEU A 373 2.15 -19.52 5.70
N VAL A 374 2.90 -18.54 5.17
CA VAL A 374 4.33 -18.71 4.88
C VAL A 374 5.08 -19.12 6.13
N SER A 375 4.89 -18.44 7.26
CA SER A 375 5.57 -18.72 8.52
C SER A 375 5.21 -20.11 9.08
N THR A 376 3.91 -20.45 9.09
CA THR A 376 3.42 -21.73 9.62
C THR A 376 3.92 -22.91 8.80
N ILE A 377 3.84 -22.80 7.45
CA ILE A 377 4.31 -23.87 6.57
C ILE A 377 5.84 -23.98 6.61
N THR A 378 6.57 -22.86 6.73
CA THR A 378 8.03 -22.89 6.97
C THR A 378 8.36 -23.66 8.24
N TYR A 379 7.64 -23.39 9.33
CA TYR A 379 7.85 -24.07 10.62
C TYR A 379 7.59 -25.57 10.52
N ILE A 380 6.44 -25.97 9.95
CA ILE A 380 6.06 -27.39 9.85
C ILE A 380 7.00 -28.16 8.90
N SER A 381 7.39 -27.56 7.77
CA SER A 381 8.23 -28.21 6.76
C SER A 381 9.74 -28.07 7.04
N SER A 382 10.13 -27.24 8.00
CA SER A 382 11.53 -26.84 8.24
C SER A 382 12.23 -26.32 6.97
N SER A 383 11.45 -25.74 6.02
CA SER A 383 11.96 -25.27 4.73
C SER A 383 11.34 -23.92 4.35
N GLN A 384 12.17 -22.88 4.23
CA GLN A 384 11.73 -21.57 3.77
C GLN A 384 11.18 -21.60 2.33
N ARG A 385 11.73 -22.46 1.46
CA ARG A 385 11.25 -22.62 0.07
C ARG A 385 9.83 -23.19 0.02
N ILE A 386 9.54 -24.20 0.85
CA ILE A 386 8.21 -24.78 0.97
C ILE A 386 7.25 -23.76 1.62
N GLY A 387 7.68 -23.06 2.65
CA GLY A 387 6.89 -21.98 3.24
C GLY A 387 6.51 -20.91 2.23
N PHE A 388 7.48 -20.41 1.47
CA PHE A 388 7.26 -19.35 0.49
C PHE A 388 6.33 -19.78 -0.67
N SER A 389 6.25 -21.09 -0.99
CA SER A 389 5.33 -21.59 -2.00
C SER A 389 3.85 -21.34 -1.66
N SER A 390 3.50 -21.18 -0.37
CA SER A 390 2.13 -20.85 0.04
C SER A 390 1.66 -19.48 -0.46
N ALA A 391 2.56 -18.51 -0.57
CA ALA A 391 2.25 -17.23 -1.19
C ALA A 391 1.87 -17.39 -2.67
N ILE A 392 2.57 -18.28 -3.39
CA ILE A 392 2.28 -18.59 -4.80
C ILE A 392 0.91 -19.30 -4.93
N ILE A 393 0.57 -20.18 -4.00
CA ILE A 393 -0.75 -20.83 -3.95
C ILE A 393 -1.86 -19.80 -3.78
N LEU A 394 -1.70 -18.81 -2.89
CA LEU A 394 -2.67 -17.72 -2.74
C LEU A 394 -2.85 -16.92 -4.04
N LEU A 395 -1.75 -16.60 -4.74
CA LEU A 395 -1.82 -15.95 -6.06
C LEU A 395 -2.58 -16.82 -7.08
N LEU A 396 -2.32 -18.12 -7.12
CA LEU A 396 -2.98 -19.06 -8.03
C LEU A 396 -4.49 -19.16 -7.75
N ILE A 397 -4.90 -19.29 -6.48
CA ILE A 397 -6.32 -19.35 -6.11
C ILE A 397 -7.00 -18.03 -6.48
N GLY A 398 -6.36 -16.90 -6.18
CA GLY A 398 -6.86 -15.57 -6.56
C GLY A 398 -7.02 -15.44 -8.09
N LEU A 399 -6.06 -15.93 -8.87
CA LEU A 399 -6.12 -15.98 -10.33
C LEU A 399 -7.28 -16.86 -10.83
N LEU A 400 -7.47 -18.04 -10.28
CA LEU A 400 -8.56 -18.96 -10.67
C LEU A 400 -9.94 -18.35 -10.42
N ILE A 401 -10.12 -17.64 -9.32
CA ILE A 401 -11.37 -16.91 -9.05
C ILE A 401 -11.51 -15.71 -9.99
N LEU A 402 -10.42 -15.00 -10.29
CA LEU A 402 -10.43 -13.87 -11.22
C LEU A 402 -10.83 -14.31 -12.64
N LEU A 403 -10.50 -15.52 -13.06
CA LEU A 403 -10.93 -16.05 -14.37
C LEU A 403 -12.46 -16.11 -14.50
N LYS A 404 -13.19 -16.32 -13.38
CA LYS A 404 -14.67 -16.35 -13.35
C LYS A 404 -15.32 -14.94 -13.33
N VAL A 405 -14.53 -13.89 -13.19
CA VAL A 405 -14.99 -12.49 -13.25
C VAL A 405 -15.21 -12.11 -14.72
N LYS A 406 -16.29 -11.37 -15.04
CA LYS A 406 -16.50 -10.88 -16.41
C LYS A 406 -15.51 -9.75 -16.74
N LYS A 407 -15.17 -9.57 -18.00
CA LYS A 407 -14.33 -8.46 -18.48
C LYS A 407 -15.10 -7.13 -18.31
N ASN A 408 -14.38 -6.09 -17.92
CA ASN A 408 -14.88 -4.70 -17.88
C ASN A 408 -14.38 -3.92 -19.08
#